data_29ac546f58a6f3c6b64214f7c4cbabab
#
_entry.id   29ac546f58a6f3c6b64214f7c4cbabab
#
_cell.length_a   1.000
_cell.length_b   1.000
_cell.length_c   1.000
_cell.angle_alpha   90.00
_cell.angle_beta   90.00
_cell.angle_gamma   90.00
#
_symmetry.space_group_name_H-M   'P 1'
#
loop_
_entity.id
_entity.type
_entity.pdbx_description
1 polymer ?
#
loop_
_entity_poly.entity_id
_entity_poly.type
_entity_poly.pdbx_seq_one_letter_code
_entity_poly.pdbx_strand_id
1 'polypeptide(L)'
;MDRMNKASTASLPHSAYSAEWLRAWEPEAAKLAGLSLYQLMQRAGAGAAHTINWCYPFAHHYLILAGHGNNGGDGYVVASLAAAQGKQVTIIECPGQRPLPDEARQARQAWLDAGGSLNGVDDPWPAQVDVIVDGLLGTGLRDAPREPYVGLIHKANAHGAPVVSLDLPSGLNAETGATPSAVIKAAHTVTFIA
;
A
#
# COMPACT_ATOMS: atom_id res chain seq x y z
N MET A 1 33.53 23.69 1.78
CA MET A 1 33.54 22.53 2.67
C MET A 1 32.28 22.56 3.52
N ASP A 2 31.24 21.99 2.97
CA ASP A 2 29.90 22.06 3.55
C ASP A 2 29.67 20.80 4.39
N ARG A 3 29.60 20.98 5.71
CA ARG A 3 29.25 19.89 6.61
C ARG A 3 27.74 19.70 6.54
N MET A 4 27.30 18.80 5.69
CA MET A 4 25.95 18.30 5.77
C MET A 4 25.68 17.79 7.19
N ASN A 5 24.84 18.51 7.88
CA ASN A 5 24.34 18.18 9.21
C ASN A 5 23.50 16.91 9.07
N LYS A 6 24.10 15.73 9.38
CA LYS A 6 23.34 14.49 9.53
C LYS A 6 22.42 14.70 10.72
N ALA A 7 21.14 14.98 10.44
CA ALA A 7 20.11 14.84 11.46
C ALA A 7 20.18 13.40 11.98
N SER A 8 20.66 13.22 13.20
CA SER A 8 20.55 11.94 13.88
C SER A 8 19.09 11.75 14.20
N THR A 9 18.42 10.89 13.45
CA THR A 9 17.15 10.32 13.89
C THR A 9 17.43 9.66 15.24
N ALA A 10 16.72 10.10 16.28
CA ALA A 10 16.78 9.43 17.56
C ALA A 10 16.52 7.94 17.29
N SER A 11 17.45 7.09 17.72
CA SER A 11 17.25 5.65 17.63
C SER A 11 16.11 5.31 18.56
N LEU A 12 14.94 5.08 18.00
CA LEU A 12 13.84 4.50 18.74
C LEU A 12 14.29 3.11 19.17
N PRO A 13 14.08 2.69 20.43
CA PRO A 13 14.38 1.32 20.84
C PRO A 13 13.40 0.40 20.12
N HIS A 14 13.86 -0.24 19.06
CA HIS A 14 13.02 -1.12 18.26
C HIS A 14 13.32 -2.57 18.61
N SER A 15 12.36 -3.23 19.23
CA SER A 15 12.26 -4.67 19.13
C SER A 15 11.69 -4.97 17.75
N ALA A 16 12.42 -5.72 16.93
CA ALA A 16 11.88 -6.23 15.69
C ALA A 16 10.93 -7.39 16.01
N TYR A 17 9.72 -7.33 15.46
CA TYR A 17 8.71 -8.38 15.61
C TYR A 17 8.50 -9.08 14.27
N SER A 18 8.21 -10.40 14.31
CA SER A 18 7.87 -11.13 13.09
C SER A 18 6.51 -10.66 12.55
N ALA A 19 6.32 -10.74 11.23
CA ALA A 19 5.04 -10.46 10.59
C ALA A 19 3.91 -11.36 11.12
N GLU A 20 4.22 -12.58 11.55
CA GLU A 20 3.26 -13.49 12.18
C GLU A 20 2.82 -12.97 13.55
N TRP A 21 3.77 -12.51 14.36
CA TRP A 21 3.46 -11.94 15.67
C TRP A 21 2.61 -10.67 15.54
N LEU A 22 2.97 -9.76 14.64
CA LEU A 22 2.21 -8.54 14.39
C LEU A 22 0.76 -8.83 13.99
N ARG A 23 0.55 -9.75 13.05
CA ARG A 23 -0.80 -10.15 12.62
C ARG A 23 -1.64 -10.78 13.73
N ALA A 24 -1.00 -11.52 14.65
CA ALA A 24 -1.71 -12.11 15.78
C ALA A 24 -2.12 -11.04 16.83
N TRP A 25 -1.32 -9.99 16.98
CA TRP A 25 -1.53 -8.94 17.97
C TRP A 25 -2.36 -7.76 17.48
N GLU A 26 -2.41 -7.51 16.20
CA GLU A 26 -3.14 -6.38 15.60
C GLU A 26 -4.62 -6.33 16.03
N PRO A 27 -5.40 -7.44 16.05
CA PRO A 27 -6.78 -7.42 16.52
C PRO A 27 -6.89 -7.06 18.01
N GLU A 28 -6.00 -7.55 18.86
CA GLU A 28 -5.99 -7.24 20.27
C GLU A 28 -5.58 -5.79 20.53
N ALA A 29 -4.58 -5.27 19.79
CA ALA A 29 -4.19 -3.87 19.89
C ALA A 29 -5.31 -2.93 19.44
N ALA A 30 -6.01 -3.25 18.36
CA ALA A 30 -7.18 -2.51 17.91
C ALA A 30 -8.27 -2.47 18.99
N LYS A 31 -8.59 -3.63 19.58
CA LYS A 31 -9.57 -3.75 20.67
C LYS A 31 -9.18 -2.94 21.90
N LEU A 32 -7.92 -2.99 22.33
CA LEU A 32 -7.41 -2.20 23.44
C LEU A 32 -7.51 -0.69 23.16
N ALA A 33 -7.34 -0.28 21.91
CA ALA A 33 -7.50 1.10 21.47
C ALA A 33 -8.97 1.51 21.24
N GLY A 34 -9.93 0.61 21.44
CA GLY A 34 -11.35 0.84 21.18
C GLY A 34 -11.69 1.01 19.71
N LEU A 35 -10.91 0.39 18.82
CA LEU A 35 -11.05 0.49 17.38
C LEU A 35 -11.49 -0.85 16.75
N SER A 36 -12.27 -0.78 15.67
CA SER A 36 -12.41 -1.90 14.77
C SER A 36 -11.17 -2.04 13.88
N LEU A 37 -10.94 -3.21 13.29
CA LEU A 37 -9.86 -3.42 12.30
C LEU A 37 -10.03 -2.49 11.09
N TYR A 38 -11.26 -2.23 10.66
CA TYR A 38 -11.52 -1.26 9.60
C TYR A 38 -11.13 0.17 9.99
N GLN A 39 -11.41 0.59 11.23
CA GLN A 39 -10.95 1.90 11.72
C GLN A 39 -9.43 1.99 11.82
N LEU A 40 -8.76 0.88 12.17
CA LEU A 40 -7.31 0.82 12.15
C LEU A 40 -6.77 0.98 10.71
N MET A 41 -7.34 0.25 9.74
CA MET A 41 -7.03 0.38 8.32
C MET A 41 -7.27 1.81 7.81
N GLN A 42 -8.36 2.46 8.21
CA GLN A 42 -8.62 3.86 7.85
C GLN A 42 -7.52 4.80 8.38
N ARG A 43 -6.99 4.57 9.57
CA ARG A 43 -5.88 5.36 10.13
C ARG A 43 -4.59 5.11 9.36
N ALA A 44 -4.28 3.84 9.04
CA ALA A 44 -3.12 3.47 8.23
C ALA A 44 -3.16 4.14 6.85
N GLY A 45 -4.27 3.98 6.13
CA GLY A 45 -4.47 4.61 4.83
C GLY A 45 -4.44 6.15 4.89
N ALA A 46 -4.94 6.76 5.98
CA ALA A 46 -4.85 8.21 6.16
C ALA A 46 -3.39 8.67 6.36
N GLY A 47 -2.61 7.93 7.14
CA GLY A 47 -1.17 8.19 7.30
C GLY A 47 -0.42 8.08 5.97
N ALA A 48 -0.74 7.05 5.17
CA ALA A 48 -0.17 6.88 3.83
C ALA A 48 -0.55 8.02 2.89
N ALA A 49 -1.84 8.38 2.82
CA ALA A 49 -2.31 9.50 1.99
C ALA A 49 -1.64 10.82 2.37
N HIS A 50 -1.47 11.07 3.68
CA HIS A 50 -0.73 12.25 4.17
C HIS A 50 0.73 12.24 3.70
N THR A 51 1.42 11.11 3.85
CA THR A 51 2.81 10.95 3.42
C THR A 51 2.96 11.14 1.92
N ILE A 52 2.06 10.57 1.11
CA ILE A 52 2.06 10.73 -0.35
C ILE A 52 1.89 12.21 -0.71
N ASN A 53 0.92 12.90 -0.12
CA ASN A 53 0.70 14.33 -0.34
C ASN A 53 1.91 15.19 0.07
N TRP A 54 2.60 14.79 1.14
CA TRP A 54 3.83 15.48 1.58
C TRP A 54 4.97 15.29 0.57
N CYS A 55 5.19 14.07 0.10
CA CYS A 55 6.25 13.75 -0.87
C CYS A 55 5.95 14.28 -2.28
N TYR A 56 4.66 14.30 -2.65
CA TYR A 56 4.19 14.65 -3.99
C TYR A 56 3.04 15.67 -3.94
N PRO A 57 3.28 16.90 -3.44
CA PRO A 57 2.21 17.88 -3.20
C PRO A 57 1.48 18.32 -4.47
N PHE A 58 2.12 18.19 -5.63
CA PHE A 58 1.55 18.56 -6.93
C PHE A 58 0.99 17.37 -7.72
N ALA A 59 0.96 16.18 -7.13
CA ALA A 59 0.37 15.02 -7.78
C ALA A 59 -1.15 15.20 -7.90
N HIS A 60 -1.67 15.02 -9.12
CA HIS A 60 -3.09 15.13 -9.46
C HIS A 60 -3.71 13.81 -9.86
N HIS A 61 -2.93 12.87 -10.41
CA HIS A 61 -3.42 11.58 -10.85
C HIS A 61 -2.67 10.44 -10.13
N TYR A 62 -3.41 9.66 -9.36
CA TYR A 62 -2.93 8.51 -8.59
C TYR A 62 -3.32 7.22 -9.29
N LEU A 63 -2.37 6.33 -9.49
CA LEU A 63 -2.61 4.95 -9.91
C LEU A 63 -2.43 4.04 -8.70
N ILE A 64 -3.51 3.43 -8.24
CA ILE A 64 -3.52 2.51 -7.10
C ILE A 64 -3.49 1.08 -7.63
N LEU A 65 -2.53 0.30 -7.20
CA LEU A 65 -2.46 -1.13 -7.46
C LEU A 65 -2.98 -1.85 -6.21
N ALA A 66 -4.21 -2.33 -6.25
CA ALA A 66 -4.87 -2.96 -5.12
C ALA A 66 -4.78 -4.48 -5.21
N GLY A 67 -4.07 -5.10 -4.27
CA GLY A 67 -4.02 -6.55 -4.11
C GLY A 67 -5.27 -7.11 -3.41
N HIS A 68 -5.35 -8.43 -3.34
CA HIS A 68 -6.49 -9.13 -2.74
C HIS A 68 -6.28 -9.46 -1.26
N GLY A 69 -5.89 -8.44 -0.48
CA GLY A 69 -5.63 -8.54 0.96
C GLY A 69 -5.74 -7.19 1.65
N ASN A 70 -5.30 -7.11 2.92
CA ASN A 70 -5.37 -5.88 3.71
C ASN A 70 -4.55 -4.75 3.11
N ASN A 71 -3.40 -5.02 2.52
CA ASN A 71 -2.62 -4.01 1.83
C ASN A 71 -3.39 -3.36 0.65
N GLY A 72 -4.19 -4.16 -0.08
CA GLY A 72 -5.15 -3.63 -1.06
C GLY A 72 -6.25 -2.80 -0.41
N GLY A 73 -6.70 -3.19 0.79
CA GLY A 73 -7.63 -2.43 1.62
C GLY A 73 -7.11 -1.02 1.95
N ASP A 74 -5.85 -0.93 2.39
CA ASP A 74 -5.18 0.35 2.62
C ASP A 74 -5.13 1.19 1.33
N GLY A 75 -4.90 0.54 0.18
CA GLY A 75 -4.94 1.17 -1.14
C GLY A 75 -6.30 1.79 -1.46
N TYR A 76 -7.43 1.13 -1.15
CA TYR A 76 -8.78 1.70 -1.32
C TYR A 76 -9.03 2.89 -0.39
N VAL A 77 -8.51 2.86 0.83
CA VAL A 77 -8.60 4.01 1.74
C VAL A 77 -7.83 5.21 1.17
N VAL A 78 -6.59 5.00 0.70
CA VAL A 78 -5.80 6.05 0.04
C VAL A 78 -6.54 6.60 -1.18
N ALA A 79 -7.12 5.73 -2.01
CA ALA A 79 -7.91 6.12 -3.18
C ALA A 79 -9.09 7.03 -2.82
N SER A 80 -9.87 6.64 -1.80
CA SER A 80 -11.02 7.40 -1.32
C SER A 80 -10.63 8.78 -0.80
N LEU A 81 -9.53 8.86 -0.05
CA LEU A 81 -9.01 10.13 0.50
C LEU A 81 -8.45 11.03 -0.60
N ALA A 82 -7.75 10.47 -1.58
CA ALA A 82 -7.24 11.22 -2.73
C ALA A 82 -8.40 11.79 -3.58
N ALA A 83 -9.42 10.97 -3.88
CA ALA A 83 -10.59 11.41 -4.62
C ALA A 83 -11.38 12.50 -3.87
N ALA A 84 -11.54 12.38 -2.55
CA ALA A 84 -12.17 13.40 -1.71
C ALA A 84 -11.42 14.75 -1.73
N GLN A 85 -10.12 14.73 -2.04
CA GLN A 85 -9.29 15.92 -2.25
C GLN A 85 -9.29 16.42 -3.71
N GLY A 86 -10.14 15.87 -4.56
CA GLY A 86 -10.25 16.25 -5.98
C GLY A 86 -9.15 15.69 -6.87
N LYS A 87 -8.39 14.69 -6.42
CA LYS A 87 -7.40 14.00 -7.25
C LYS A 87 -8.10 13.03 -8.20
N GLN A 88 -7.55 12.86 -9.39
CA GLN A 88 -7.92 11.76 -10.27
C GLN A 88 -7.33 10.45 -9.72
N VAL A 89 -8.14 9.41 -9.68
CA VAL A 89 -7.71 8.11 -9.17
C VAL A 89 -8.09 7.02 -10.16
N THR A 90 -7.12 6.20 -10.50
CA THR A 90 -7.31 4.95 -11.25
C THR A 90 -6.91 3.80 -10.34
N ILE A 91 -7.77 2.80 -10.18
CA ILE A 91 -7.46 1.58 -9.42
C ILE A 91 -7.36 0.42 -10.38
N ILE A 92 -6.25 -0.32 -10.30
CA ILE A 92 -6.11 -1.65 -10.90
C ILE A 92 -6.26 -2.66 -9.77
N GLU A 93 -7.36 -3.42 -9.82
CA GLU A 93 -7.65 -4.46 -8.83
C GLU A 93 -7.06 -5.79 -9.28
N CYS A 94 -6.24 -6.39 -8.44
CA CYS A 94 -5.73 -7.74 -8.66
C CYS A 94 -6.69 -8.74 -8.03
N PRO A 95 -7.30 -9.67 -8.81
CA PRO A 95 -8.25 -10.63 -8.28
C PRO A 95 -7.55 -11.66 -7.38
N GLY A 96 -8.30 -12.24 -6.46
CA GLY A 96 -7.87 -13.34 -5.61
C GLY A 96 -8.83 -14.49 -5.62
N GLN A 97 -8.37 -15.66 -5.14
CA GLN A 97 -9.17 -16.90 -5.09
C GLN A 97 -10.02 -17.01 -3.82
N ARG A 98 -9.69 -16.26 -2.78
CA ARG A 98 -10.38 -16.28 -1.49
C ARG A 98 -11.22 -15.02 -1.34
N PRO A 99 -12.24 -14.99 -0.46
CA PRO A 99 -12.91 -13.74 -0.12
C PRO A 99 -11.89 -12.70 0.41
N LEU A 100 -12.14 -11.42 0.12
CA LEU A 100 -11.39 -10.33 0.75
C LEU A 100 -11.56 -10.39 2.28
N PRO A 101 -10.52 -10.03 3.05
CA PRO A 101 -10.68 -9.73 4.47
C PRO A 101 -11.81 -8.70 4.69
N ASP A 102 -12.48 -8.78 5.83
CA ASP A 102 -13.66 -7.96 6.08
C ASP A 102 -13.39 -6.46 6.01
N GLU A 103 -12.29 -6.01 6.58
CA GLU A 103 -11.87 -4.61 6.54
C GLU A 103 -11.50 -4.15 5.12
N ALA A 104 -10.82 -4.98 4.34
CA ALA A 104 -10.49 -4.68 2.94
C ALA A 104 -11.76 -4.64 2.07
N ARG A 105 -12.72 -5.54 2.34
CA ARG A 105 -14.03 -5.54 1.68
C ARG A 105 -14.82 -4.28 2.00
N GLN A 106 -14.79 -3.82 3.25
CA GLN A 106 -15.43 -2.57 3.66
C GLN A 106 -14.79 -1.36 2.96
N ALA A 107 -13.45 -1.30 2.89
CA ALA A 107 -12.74 -0.21 2.20
C ALA A 107 -13.06 -0.19 0.70
N ARG A 108 -13.07 -1.37 0.06
CA ARG A 108 -13.46 -1.52 -1.36
C ARG A 108 -14.90 -1.07 -1.59
N GLN A 109 -15.82 -1.48 -0.72
CA GLN A 109 -17.23 -1.10 -0.86
C GLN A 109 -17.41 0.41 -0.68
N ALA A 110 -16.76 1.01 0.31
CA ALA A 110 -16.80 2.45 0.52
C ALA A 110 -16.30 3.25 -0.71
N TRP A 111 -15.26 2.75 -1.40
CA TRP A 111 -14.80 3.32 -2.67
C TRP A 111 -15.89 3.27 -3.76
N LEU A 112 -16.55 2.12 -3.93
CA LEU A 112 -17.61 1.94 -4.92
C LEU A 112 -18.84 2.77 -4.59
N ASP A 113 -19.25 2.84 -3.31
CA ASP A 113 -20.41 3.62 -2.85
C ASP A 113 -20.18 5.13 -3.05
N ALA A 114 -18.93 5.58 -3.03
CA ALA A 114 -18.55 6.96 -3.38
C ALA A 114 -18.51 7.23 -4.88
N GLY A 115 -18.89 6.26 -5.73
CA GLY A 115 -18.91 6.39 -7.20
C GLY A 115 -17.58 6.04 -7.85
N GLY A 116 -16.65 5.46 -7.12
CA GLY A 116 -15.37 4.99 -7.65
C GLY A 116 -15.54 3.80 -8.59
N SER A 117 -14.60 3.65 -9.53
CA SER A 117 -14.56 2.52 -10.48
C SER A 117 -13.31 1.67 -10.26
N LEU A 118 -13.36 0.45 -10.76
CA LEU A 118 -12.26 -0.52 -10.70
C LEU A 118 -11.93 -0.99 -12.11
N ASN A 119 -10.64 -1.08 -12.40
CA ASN A 119 -10.12 -1.70 -13.61
C ASN A 119 -9.48 -3.04 -13.26
N GLY A 120 -9.52 -3.98 -14.18
CA GLY A 120 -8.86 -5.28 -14.05
C GLY A 120 -7.37 -5.21 -14.40
N VAL A 121 -6.68 -6.30 -14.19
CA VAL A 121 -5.23 -6.42 -14.44
C VAL A 121 -4.86 -6.26 -15.92
N ASP A 122 -5.78 -6.64 -16.82
CA ASP A 122 -5.59 -6.58 -18.27
C ASP A 122 -6.00 -5.22 -18.86
N ASP A 123 -6.66 -4.37 -18.08
CA ASP A 123 -7.08 -3.05 -18.55
C ASP A 123 -5.88 -2.13 -18.81
N PRO A 124 -6.01 -1.20 -19.77
CA PRO A 124 -4.94 -0.26 -20.06
C PRO A 124 -4.70 0.68 -18.86
N TRP A 125 -3.43 0.88 -18.54
CA TRP A 125 -3.04 1.88 -17.55
C TRP A 125 -3.04 3.27 -18.18
N PRO A 126 -3.34 4.31 -17.41
CA PRO A 126 -3.14 5.68 -17.87
C PRO A 126 -1.68 5.90 -18.30
N ALA A 127 -1.48 6.54 -19.44
CA ALA A 127 -0.12 6.80 -19.94
C ALA A 127 0.65 7.78 -19.05
N GLN A 128 -0.08 8.63 -18.31
CA GLN A 128 0.49 9.61 -17.41
C GLN A 128 -0.22 9.53 -16.05
N VAL A 129 0.55 9.25 -15.03
CA VAL A 129 0.16 9.35 -13.62
C VAL A 129 1.29 10.03 -12.87
N ASP A 130 0.97 10.71 -11.79
CA ASP A 130 1.98 11.45 -11.00
C ASP A 130 2.59 10.58 -9.91
N VAL A 131 1.84 9.59 -9.43
CA VAL A 131 2.30 8.63 -8.42
C VAL A 131 1.57 7.29 -8.57
N ILE A 132 2.32 6.21 -8.41
CA ILE A 132 1.79 4.85 -8.28
C ILE A 132 1.80 4.48 -6.81
N VAL A 133 0.69 3.97 -6.31
CA VAL A 133 0.59 3.44 -4.94
C VAL A 133 0.54 1.93 -5.02
N ASP A 134 1.55 1.29 -4.46
CA ASP A 134 1.68 -0.16 -4.40
C ASP A 134 1.01 -0.69 -3.13
N GLY A 135 -0.20 -1.21 -3.27
CA GLY A 135 -0.96 -1.95 -2.28
C GLY A 135 -1.16 -3.42 -2.69
N LEU A 136 -0.27 -4.00 -3.52
CA LEU A 136 -0.45 -5.36 -4.05
C LEU A 136 -0.24 -6.43 -2.99
N LEU A 137 0.93 -6.46 -2.35
CA LEU A 137 1.35 -7.49 -1.40
C LEU A 137 2.01 -6.81 -0.19
N GLY A 138 1.63 -7.20 1.02
CA GLY A 138 2.24 -6.73 2.27
C GLY A 138 2.98 -7.88 2.99
N THR A 139 3.08 -7.79 4.31
CA THR A 139 3.76 -8.76 5.21
C THR A 139 3.24 -10.20 5.10
N GLY A 140 2.12 -10.44 4.42
CA GLY A 140 1.54 -11.77 4.19
C GLY A 140 2.27 -12.61 3.15
N LEU A 141 3.21 -12.05 2.39
CA LEU A 141 3.93 -12.76 1.34
C LEU A 141 4.92 -13.77 1.94
N ARG A 142 4.73 -15.05 1.67
CA ARG A 142 5.64 -16.14 2.12
C ARG A 142 6.52 -16.66 0.98
N ASP A 143 5.93 -16.80 -0.21
CA ASP A 143 6.59 -17.34 -1.40
C ASP A 143 6.83 -16.23 -2.42
N ALA A 144 7.56 -16.55 -3.50
CA ALA A 144 7.71 -15.65 -4.63
C ALA A 144 6.34 -15.21 -5.18
N PRO A 145 6.18 -13.92 -5.56
CA PRO A 145 4.98 -13.48 -6.27
C PRO A 145 4.74 -14.33 -7.52
N ARG A 146 3.47 -14.55 -7.83
CA ARG A 146 3.02 -15.27 -9.04
C ARG A 146 2.23 -14.31 -9.92
N GLU A 147 1.94 -14.74 -11.16
CA GLU A 147 1.02 -13.97 -11.99
C GLU A 147 -0.38 -13.88 -11.33
N PRO A 148 -1.06 -12.75 -11.46
CA PRO A 148 -0.69 -11.56 -12.27
C PRO A 148 0.19 -10.54 -11.53
N TYR A 149 0.57 -10.77 -10.28
CA TYR A 149 1.36 -9.82 -9.47
C TYR A 149 2.72 -9.52 -10.10
N VAL A 150 3.40 -10.51 -10.66
CA VAL A 150 4.71 -10.34 -11.33
C VAL A 150 4.60 -9.37 -12.49
N GLY A 151 3.58 -9.54 -13.35
CA GLY A 151 3.32 -8.64 -14.46
C GLY A 151 3.02 -7.21 -14.02
N LEU A 152 2.21 -7.03 -12.96
CA LEU A 152 1.89 -5.71 -12.41
C LEU A 152 3.13 -5.03 -11.81
N ILE A 153 3.99 -5.76 -11.09
CA ILE A 153 5.25 -5.25 -10.54
C ILE A 153 6.17 -4.77 -11.66
N HIS A 154 6.36 -5.59 -12.71
CA HIS A 154 7.18 -5.18 -13.86
C HIS A 154 6.63 -3.94 -14.56
N LYS A 155 5.31 -3.88 -14.76
CA LYS A 155 4.63 -2.74 -15.38
C LYS A 155 4.78 -1.47 -14.55
N ALA A 156 4.63 -1.56 -13.23
CA ALA A 156 4.84 -0.43 -12.32
C ALA A 156 6.29 0.08 -12.36
N ASN A 157 7.26 -0.83 -12.29
CA ASN A 157 8.68 -0.48 -12.34
C ASN A 157 9.11 0.15 -13.68
N ALA A 158 8.40 -0.14 -14.78
CA ALA A 158 8.68 0.39 -16.11
C ALA A 158 7.90 1.67 -16.43
N HIS A 159 6.90 2.05 -15.63
CA HIS A 159 6.00 3.16 -15.93
C HIS A 159 6.68 4.54 -15.91
N GLY A 160 7.72 4.71 -15.10
CA GLY A 160 8.45 5.98 -14.94
C GLY A 160 7.89 6.93 -13.87
N ALA A 161 6.67 6.74 -13.38
CA ALA A 161 6.15 7.46 -12.22
C ALA A 161 6.76 6.92 -10.92
N PRO A 162 6.96 7.76 -9.89
CA PRO A 162 7.43 7.29 -8.60
C PRO A 162 6.42 6.33 -7.96
N VAL A 163 6.93 5.26 -7.34
CA VAL A 163 6.11 4.28 -6.63
C VAL A 163 6.22 4.49 -5.13
N VAL A 164 5.09 4.59 -4.44
CA VAL A 164 5.00 4.57 -2.98
C VAL A 164 4.37 3.25 -2.56
N SER A 165 5.15 2.41 -1.89
CA SER A 165 4.66 1.14 -1.36
C SER A 165 4.01 1.32 0.00
N LEU A 166 2.86 0.68 0.18
CA LEU A 166 2.17 0.53 1.44
C LEU A 166 2.70 -0.72 2.15
N ASP A 167 2.94 -0.62 3.45
CA ASP A 167 3.48 -1.67 4.32
C ASP A 167 4.92 -2.08 3.90
N LEU A 168 5.08 -2.75 2.78
CA LEU A 168 6.34 -3.20 2.19
C LEU A 168 6.31 -3.08 0.67
N PRO A 169 7.47 -2.93 -0.01
CA PRO A 169 7.54 -3.09 -1.45
C PRO A 169 7.06 -4.49 -1.87
N SER A 170 6.03 -4.54 -2.70
CA SER A 170 5.44 -5.82 -3.14
C SER A 170 6.50 -6.70 -3.80
N GLY A 171 6.61 -7.94 -3.32
CA GLY A 171 7.65 -8.90 -3.73
C GLY A 171 8.81 -9.03 -2.73
N LEU A 172 8.93 -8.14 -1.74
CA LEU A 172 9.87 -8.26 -0.64
C LEU A 172 9.31 -9.24 0.41
N ASN A 173 10.11 -10.19 0.86
CA ASN A 173 9.75 -11.07 1.97
C ASN A 173 10.02 -10.37 3.31
N ALA A 174 8.99 -10.18 4.12
CA ALA A 174 9.06 -9.44 5.38
C ALA A 174 9.99 -10.07 6.43
N GLU A 175 10.10 -11.39 6.44
CA GLU A 175 10.89 -12.12 7.46
C GLU A 175 12.38 -12.17 7.12
N THR A 176 12.71 -12.25 5.84
CA THR A 176 14.06 -12.52 5.38
C THR A 176 14.72 -11.35 4.65
N GLY A 177 13.95 -10.36 4.22
CA GLY A 177 14.41 -9.31 3.33
C GLY A 177 14.72 -9.79 1.90
N ALA A 178 14.43 -11.05 1.57
CA ALA A 178 14.72 -11.60 0.26
C ALA A 178 13.72 -11.12 -0.80
N THR A 179 14.19 -11.05 -2.04
CA THR A 179 13.39 -10.73 -3.23
C THR A 179 13.47 -11.91 -4.21
N PRO A 180 12.70 -12.98 -3.96
CA PRO A 180 12.87 -14.24 -4.70
C PRO A 180 12.43 -14.16 -6.17
N SER A 181 11.75 -13.08 -6.57
CA SER A 181 11.27 -12.84 -7.93
C SER A 181 11.17 -11.33 -8.19
N ALA A 182 10.11 -10.88 -8.90
CA ALA A 182 9.84 -9.47 -9.11
C ALA A 182 9.57 -8.74 -7.79
N VAL A 183 10.11 -7.55 -7.65
CA VAL A 183 9.91 -6.66 -6.50
C VAL A 183 9.68 -5.23 -6.98
N ILE A 184 8.80 -4.50 -6.31
CA ILE A 184 8.58 -3.07 -6.56
C ILE A 184 9.84 -2.28 -6.18
N LYS A 185 10.26 -1.38 -7.08
CA LYS A 185 11.30 -0.38 -6.83
C LYS A 185 10.65 0.89 -6.28
N ALA A 186 10.33 0.86 -5.00
CA ALA A 186 9.66 1.98 -4.34
C ALA A 186 10.60 3.17 -4.18
N ALA A 187 10.08 4.38 -4.48
CA ALA A 187 10.73 5.64 -4.12
C ALA A 187 10.57 5.92 -2.61
N HIS A 188 9.42 5.53 -2.05
CA HIS A 188 9.12 5.60 -0.62
C HIS A 188 8.34 4.36 -0.19
N THR A 189 8.49 3.98 1.07
CA THR A 189 7.67 2.96 1.72
C THR A 189 7.04 3.55 2.97
N VAL A 190 5.74 3.37 3.13
CA VAL A 190 4.99 3.77 4.33
C VAL A 190 4.64 2.51 5.08
N THR A 191 5.35 2.25 6.17
CA THR A 191 5.04 1.14 7.08
C THR A 191 4.12 1.61 8.19
N PHE A 192 3.17 0.77 8.58
CA PHE A 192 2.11 1.12 9.53
C PHE A 192 2.37 0.59 10.93
N ILE A 193 3.10 -0.51 11.01
CA ILE A 193 3.41 -1.21 12.26
C ILE A 193 4.92 -1.48 12.26
N ALA A 194 5.61 -0.86 13.20
CA ALA A 194 7.04 -1.01 13.43
C ALA A 194 7.30 -1.41 14.88
#